data_0333b1c5f6fd33fe2dc5ae94b5a1ab3c
#
_entry.id   0333b1c5f6fd33fe2dc5ae94b5a1ab3c
#
_cell.length_a   1.000
_cell.length_b   1.000
_cell.length_c   1.000
_cell.angle_alpha   90.00
_cell.angle_beta   90.00
_cell.angle_gamma   90.00
#
_symmetry.space_group_name_H-M   'P 1'
#
loop_
_entity.id
_entity.type
_entity.pdbx_description
1 polymer ?
#
loop_
_entity_poly.entity_id
_entity_poly.type
_entity_poly.pdbx_seq_one_letter_code
_entity_poly.pdbx_strand_id
1 'polypeptide(L)'
;ISSFLSGVAEVTRTLGTVVAGFFVHGALAWTYHIAIGLSLVSILLIFLMKEPETKSDERDRLTLKRILVVVKQEWQEKPVLFYWMLTYQLLGTIMCMFYFYYQQKISDLASWQVSLIMLVGSLLNLLAVYLASQIGKKWNSNQVFPIVVALTGLALLLVWLRTPFAYLSVYLLTNALYAVYQPIYYNDLQGYLPSSVRATMLSI
;
A
#
# COMPACT_ATOMS: atom_id res chain seq x y z
N ILE A 1 10.30 8.95 9.77
CA ILE A 1 9.83 9.75 8.61
C ILE A 1 8.85 8.92 7.77
N SER A 2 9.18 7.68 7.41
CA SER A 2 8.33 6.78 6.61
C SER A 2 6.92 6.60 7.20
N SER A 3 6.81 6.27 8.49
CA SER A 3 5.51 6.07 9.15
C SER A 3 4.67 7.35 9.22
N PHE A 4 5.31 8.51 9.36
CA PHE A 4 4.60 9.80 9.34
C PHE A 4 4.02 10.08 7.95
N LEU A 5 4.81 9.89 6.88
CA LEU A 5 4.34 10.06 5.51
C LEU A 5 3.21 9.08 5.17
N SER A 6 3.32 7.82 5.61
CA SER A 6 2.25 6.84 5.44
C SER A 6 0.97 7.26 6.19
N GLY A 7 1.10 7.82 7.39
CA GLY A 7 -0.03 8.35 8.15
C GLY A 7 -0.73 9.52 7.43
N VAL A 8 0.04 10.47 6.91
CA VAL A 8 -0.50 11.61 6.14
C VAL A 8 -1.20 11.13 4.87
N ALA A 9 -0.59 10.19 4.14
CA ALA A 9 -1.19 9.60 2.94
C ALA A 9 -2.52 8.91 3.27
N GLU A 10 -2.58 8.16 4.39
CA GLU A 10 -3.79 7.46 4.81
C GLU A 10 -4.91 8.43 5.21
N VAL A 11 -4.60 9.51 5.95
CA VAL A 11 -5.58 10.55 6.29
C VAL A 11 -6.12 11.20 5.01
N THR A 12 -5.25 11.56 4.06
CA THR A 12 -5.65 12.16 2.78
C THR A 12 -6.52 11.20 1.96
N ARG A 13 -6.14 9.92 1.90
CA ARG A 13 -6.92 8.87 1.24
C ARG A 13 -8.30 8.73 1.86
N THR A 14 -8.38 8.70 3.19
CA THR A 14 -9.64 8.60 3.94
C THR A 14 -10.56 9.76 3.63
N LEU A 15 -10.07 11.00 3.72
CA LEU A 15 -10.85 12.18 3.40
C LEU A 15 -11.38 12.14 1.96
N GLY A 16 -10.53 11.78 0.99
CA GLY A 16 -10.92 11.61 -0.40
C GLY A 16 -12.02 10.57 -0.59
N THR A 17 -11.89 9.41 0.07
CA THR A 17 -12.87 8.31 -0.04
C THR A 17 -14.21 8.68 0.60
N VAL A 18 -14.19 9.31 1.78
CA VAL A 18 -15.41 9.76 2.48
C VAL A 18 -16.13 10.82 1.63
N VAL A 19 -15.40 11.81 1.13
CA VAL A 19 -15.97 12.85 0.25
C VAL A 19 -16.56 12.22 -1.02
N ALA A 20 -15.82 11.31 -1.68
CA ALA A 20 -16.30 10.60 -2.87
C ALA A 20 -17.59 9.81 -2.59
N GLY A 21 -17.70 9.19 -1.41
CA GLY A 21 -18.90 8.42 -1.01
C GLY A 21 -20.19 9.26 -0.99
N PHE A 22 -20.12 10.54 -0.66
CA PHE A 22 -21.28 11.43 -0.69
C PHE A 22 -21.75 11.76 -2.13
N PHE A 23 -20.87 11.68 -3.12
CA PHE A 23 -21.17 12.04 -4.50
C PHE A 23 -21.65 10.87 -5.37
N VAL A 24 -21.59 9.64 -4.88
CA VAL A 24 -21.85 8.41 -5.68
C VAL A 24 -23.27 8.39 -6.28
N HIS A 25 -24.29 8.87 -5.58
CA HIS A 25 -25.70 8.74 -6.02
C HIS A 25 -26.28 9.93 -6.80
N GLY A 26 -25.63 11.06 -6.86
CA GLY A 26 -26.24 12.23 -7.52
C GLY A 26 -25.32 13.04 -8.41
N ALA A 27 -24.03 12.90 -8.25
CA ALA A 27 -23.07 13.80 -8.86
C ALA A 27 -21.73 13.11 -9.20
N LEU A 28 -21.79 11.89 -9.73
CA LEU A 28 -20.59 11.12 -10.09
C LEU A 28 -19.64 11.91 -11.01
N ALA A 29 -20.20 12.74 -11.91
CA ALA A 29 -19.40 13.62 -12.76
C ALA A 29 -18.53 14.60 -11.96
N TRP A 30 -18.99 15.09 -10.81
CA TRP A 30 -18.20 15.98 -9.95
C TRP A 30 -16.98 15.32 -9.35
N THR A 31 -17.07 14.01 -9.02
CA THR A 31 -15.91 13.24 -8.54
C THR A 31 -14.76 13.22 -9.56
N TYR A 32 -15.10 13.07 -10.84
CA TYR A 32 -14.10 13.13 -11.91
C TYR A 32 -13.51 14.53 -12.09
N HIS A 33 -14.32 15.59 -12.04
CA HIS A 33 -13.83 16.97 -12.12
C HIS A 33 -12.90 17.33 -10.97
N ILE A 34 -13.25 16.93 -9.74
CA ILE A 34 -12.40 17.11 -8.56
C ILE A 34 -11.09 16.33 -8.72
N ALA A 35 -11.15 15.07 -9.17
CA ALA A 35 -9.97 14.24 -9.39
C ALA A 35 -9.03 14.86 -10.45
N ILE A 36 -9.57 15.37 -11.56
CA ILE A 36 -8.81 16.07 -12.60
C ILE A 36 -8.16 17.33 -12.01
N GLY A 37 -8.92 18.13 -11.27
CA GLY A 37 -8.41 19.36 -10.62
C GLY A 37 -7.25 19.06 -9.67
N LEU A 38 -7.40 18.05 -8.80
CA LEU A 38 -6.33 17.61 -7.87
C LEU A 38 -5.11 17.08 -8.62
N SER A 39 -5.31 16.35 -9.72
CA SER A 39 -4.20 15.85 -10.55
C SER A 39 -3.42 16.99 -11.19
N LEU A 40 -4.11 18.02 -11.70
CA LEU A 40 -3.46 19.21 -12.25
C LEU A 40 -2.68 19.97 -11.18
N VAL A 41 -3.23 20.13 -9.98
CA VAL A 41 -2.51 20.74 -8.84
C VAL A 41 -1.27 19.91 -8.49
N SER A 42 -1.37 18.57 -8.47
CA SER A 42 -0.24 17.69 -8.20
C SER A 42 0.86 17.83 -9.25
N ILE A 43 0.50 17.93 -10.53
CA ILE A 43 1.46 18.17 -11.62
C ILE A 43 2.17 19.51 -11.43
N LEU A 44 1.42 20.58 -11.11
CA LEU A 44 2.00 21.90 -10.85
C LEU A 44 2.97 21.87 -9.65
N LEU A 45 2.60 21.17 -8.58
CA LEU A 45 3.48 21.01 -7.42
C LEU A 45 4.77 20.28 -7.76
N ILE A 46 4.71 19.24 -8.61
CA ILE A 46 5.90 18.51 -9.08
C ILE A 46 6.85 19.45 -9.83
N PHE A 47 6.35 20.33 -10.70
CA PHE A 47 7.16 21.31 -11.40
C PHE A 47 7.80 22.35 -10.48
N LEU A 48 7.18 22.65 -9.34
CA LEU A 48 7.72 23.58 -8.33
C LEU A 48 8.73 22.91 -7.39
N MET A 49 8.77 21.58 -7.32
CA MET A 49 9.75 20.86 -6.51
C MET A 49 11.13 20.93 -7.14
N LYS A 50 12.09 21.53 -6.44
CA LYS A 50 13.50 21.42 -6.80
C LYS A 50 14.02 20.07 -6.32
N GLU A 51 14.63 19.30 -7.24
CA GLU A 51 15.36 18.11 -6.82
C GLU A 51 16.48 18.52 -5.84
N PRO A 52 16.58 17.86 -4.68
CA PRO A 52 17.72 18.07 -3.80
C PRO A 52 18.99 17.69 -4.57
N GLU A 53 19.95 18.60 -4.62
CA GLU A 53 21.26 18.34 -5.22
C GLU A 53 21.93 17.19 -4.46
N THR A 54 21.73 15.97 -4.93
CA THR A 54 22.52 14.84 -4.48
C THR A 54 23.92 15.03 -5.06
N LYS A 55 24.89 15.29 -4.17
CA LYS A 55 26.31 15.22 -4.49
C LYS A 55 26.69 13.76 -4.79
N SER A 56 26.18 13.21 -5.88
CA SER A 56 26.70 11.98 -6.43
C SER A 56 27.55 12.38 -7.65
N ASP A 57 28.85 12.23 -7.53
CA ASP A 57 29.83 12.41 -8.60
C ASP A 57 29.65 11.48 -9.80
N GLU A 58 28.61 10.69 -9.81
CA GLU A 58 28.19 9.82 -10.91
C GLU A 58 26.78 10.19 -11.39
N ARG A 59 26.67 11.31 -12.10
CA ARG A 59 25.61 11.51 -13.09
C ARG A 59 25.85 10.63 -14.33
N ASP A 60 26.16 9.38 -14.13
CA ASP A 60 25.97 8.38 -15.16
C ASP A 60 24.46 8.27 -15.37
N ARG A 61 23.96 8.90 -16.42
CA ARG A 61 22.56 8.76 -16.85
C ARG A 61 22.25 7.28 -16.90
N LEU A 62 21.50 6.79 -15.91
CA LEU A 62 21.09 5.38 -15.84
C LEU A 62 20.24 5.10 -17.08
N THR A 63 20.88 4.63 -18.14
CA THR A 63 20.19 4.15 -19.33
C THR A 63 19.36 2.92 -18.92
N LEU A 64 18.15 2.75 -19.47
CA LEU A 64 17.30 1.56 -19.20
C LEU A 64 18.11 0.25 -19.29
N LYS A 65 19.02 0.16 -20.26
CA LYS A 65 19.91 -1.00 -20.40
C LYS A 65 20.78 -1.21 -19.16
N ARG A 66 21.33 -0.15 -18.56
CA ARG A 66 22.16 -0.23 -17.35
C ARG A 66 21.31 -0.64 -16.13
N ILE A 67 20.10 -0.09 -16.01
CA ILE A 67 19.15 -0.49 -14.97
C ILE A 67 18.85 -2.00 -15.06
N LEU A 68 18.53 -2.52 -16.26
CA LEU A 68 18.27 -3.94 -16.47
C LEU A 68 19.47 -4.82 -16.14
N VAL A 69 20.68 -4.36 -16.48
CA VAL A 69 21.92 -5.09 -16.13
C VAL A 69 22.10 -5.16 -14.62
N VAL A 70 21.93 -4.03 -13.91
CA VAL A 70 22.05 -4.00 -12.45
C VAL A 70 20.97 -4.84 -11.78
N VAL A 71 19.73 -4.75 -12.23
CA VAL A 71 18.62 -5.61 -11.69
C VAL A 71 18.92 -7.08 -11.92
N LYS A 72 19.42 -7.46 -13.11
CA LYS A 72 19.81 -8.85 -13.39
C LYS A 72 20.97 -9.31 -12.51
N GLN A 73 21.97 -8.47 -12.29
CA GLN A 73 23.10 -8.76 -11.41
C GLN A 73 22.65 -8.94 -9.96
N GLU A 74 21.85 -8.02 -9.41
CA GLU A 74 21.28 -8.14 -8.06
C GLU A 74 20.42 -9.41 -7.92
N TRP A 75 19.66 -9.78 -8.97
CA TRP A 75 18.91 -11.03 -8.99
C TRP A 75 19.83 -12.25 -8.85
N GLN A 76 20.93 -12.27 -9.58
CA GLN A 76 21.88 -13.39 -9.53
C GLN A 76 22.62 -13.47 -8.20
N GLU A 77 22.99 -12.31 -7.64
CA GLU A 77 23.73 -12.23 -6.39
C GLU A 77 22.83 -12.45 -5.15
N LYS A 78 21.59 -11.99 -5.19
CA LYS A 78 20.64 -12.02 -4.05
C LYS A 78 19.26 -12.56 -4.44
N PRO A 79 19.14 -13.81 -4.90
CA PRO A 79 17.86 -14.35 -5.36
C PRO A 79 16.79 -14.34 -4.24
N VAL A 80 17.19 -14.50 -2.99
CA VAL A 80 16.28 -14.48 -1.82
C VAL A 80 15.53 -13.15 -1.72
N LEU A 81 16.16 -12.02 -2.08
CA LEU A 81 15.53 -10.71 -2.07
C LEU A 81 14.33 -10.65 -3.01
N PHE A 82 14.45 -11.21 -4.20
CA PHE A 82 13.36 -11.23 -5.19
C PHE A 82 12.21 -12.14 -4.78
N TYR A 83 12.50 -13.31 -4.19
CA TYR A 83 11.46 -14.16 -3.60
C TYR A 83 10.71 -13.43 -2.48
N TRP A 84 11.42 -12.67 -1.66
CA TRP A 84 10.83 -11.86 -0.61
C TRP A 84 9.94 -10.73 -1.17
N MET A 85 10.38 -10.04 -2.23
CA MET A 85 9.55 -9.06 -2.94
C MET A 85 8.32 -9.72 -3.56
N LEU A 86 8.46 -10.87 -4.20
CA LEU A 86 7.34 -11.61 -4.79
C LEU A 86 6.30 -12.03 -3.73
N THR A 87 6.74 -12.55 -2.59
CA THR A 87 5.82 -12.96 -1.52
C THR A 87 5.07 -11.77 -0.92
N TYR A 88 5.70 -10.60 -0.84
CA TYR A 88 5.03 -9.37 -0.44
C TYR A 88 3.94 -8.96 -1.44
N GLN A 89 4.23 -9.02 -2.75
CA GLN A 89 3.26 -8.71 -3.80
C GLN A 89 2.09 -9.69 -3.82
N LEU A 90 2.35 -10.98 -3.57
CA LEU A 90 1.28 -11.98 -3.45
C LEU A 90 0.33 -11.68 -2.28
N LEU A 91 0.86 -11.26 -1.13
CA LEU A 91 0.05 -10.83 0.01
C LEU A 91 -0.84 -9.63 -0.36
N GLY A 92 -0.28 -8.63 -1.03
CA GLY A 92 -1.03 -7.47 -1.54
C GLY A 92 -2.11 -7.86 -2.54
N THR A 93 -1.83 -8.83 -3.41
CA THR A 93 -2.80 -9.36 -4.38
C THR A 93 -3.99 -10.01 -3.68
N ILE A 94 -3.75 -10.85 -2.65
CA ILE A 94 -4.82 -11.48 -1.86
C ILE A 94 -5.71 -10.39 -1.24
N MET A 95 -5.12 -9.37 -0.63
CA MET A 95 -5.86 -8.26 -0.04
C MET A 95 -6.71 -7.53 -1.09
N CYS A 96 -6.16 -7.25 -2.26
CA CYS A 96 -6.86 -6.58 -3.37
C CYS A 96 -8.05 -7.41 -3.87
N MET A 97 -7.91 -8.73 -3.98
CA MET A 97 -9.02 -9.62 -4.36
C MET A 97 -10.20 -9.52 -3.38
N PHE A 98 -9.94 -9.52 -2.07
CA PHE A 98 -11.01 -9.41 -1.07
C PHE A 98 -11.66 -8.03 -1.05
N TYR A 99 -10.95 -6.96 -1.41
CA TYR A 99 -11.52 -5.64 -1.62
C TYR A 99 -12.63 -5.65 -2.69
N PHE A 100 -12.45 -6.38 -3.79
CA PHE A 100 -13.48 -6.51 -4.82
C PHE A 100 -14.58 -7.51 -4.43
N TYR A 101 -14.23 -8.63 -3.79
CA TYR A 101 -15.20 -9.65 -3.41
C TYR A 101 -16.24 -9.16 -2.42
N TYR A 102 -15.86 -8.39 -1.38
CA TYR A 102 -16.86 -7.92 -0.43
C TYR A 102 -17.83 -6.95 -1.08
N GLN A 103 -17.37 -6.10 -2.02
CA GLN A 103 -18.25 -5.16 -2.74
C GLN A 103 -19.27 -5.89 -3.60
N GLN A 104 -18.88 -6.96 -4.28
CA GLN A 104 -19.81 -7.78 -5.05
C GLN A 104 -20.84 -8.51 -4.18
N LYS A 105 -20.45 -8.94 -2.98
CA LYS A 105 -21.33 -9.68 -2.07
C LYS A 105 -22.28 -8.79 -1.28
N ILE A 106 -21.99 -7.52 -1.19
CA ILE A 106 -22.80 -6.52 -0.47
C ILE A 106 -23.16 -5.39 -1.46
N SER A 107 -23.78 -5.79 -2.60
CA SER A 107 -24.16 -4.85 -3.67
C SER A 107 -25.25 -3.87 -3.28
N ASP A 108 -26.09 -4.23 -2.28
CA ASP A 108 -27.28 -3.47 -1.89
C ASP A 108 -27.02 -2.43 -0.79
N LEU A 109 -25.75 -2.17 -0.48
CA LEU A 109 -25.40 -1.16 0.51
C LEU A 109 -25.71 0.25 0.00
N ALA A 110 -26.35 1.05 0.85
CA ALA A 110 -26.48 2.48 0.62
C ALA A 110 -25.08 3.15 0.63
N SER A 111 -24.90 4.24 -0.11
CA SER A 111 -23.60 4.93 -0.24
C SER A 111 -22.98 5.32 1.09
N TRP A 112 -23.80 5.76 2.05
CA TRP A 112 -23.32 6.12 3.37
C TRP A 112 -22.75 4.90 4.14
N GLN A 113 -23.30 3.70 3.92
CA GLN A 113 -22.81 2.46 4.52
C GLN A 113 -21.45 2.08 3.94
N VAL A 114 -21.26 2.22 2.62
CA VAL A 114 -19.97 2.03 1.96
C VAL A 114 -18.94 3.02 2.52
N SER A 115 -19.30 4.30 2.64
CA SER A 115 -18.44 5.33 3.23
C SER A 115 -18.06 5.00 4.68
N LEU A 116 -19.01 4.48 5.46
CA LEU A 116 -18.74 4.06 6.83
C LEU A 116 -17.75 2.88 6.90
N ILE A 117 -17.91 1.87 6.03
CA ILE A 117 -16.98 0.74 5.93
C ILE A 117 -15.57 1.24 5.58
N MET A 118 -15.47 2.15 4.61
CA MET A 118 -14.19 2.75 4.23
C MET A 118 -13.57 3.56 5.37
N LEU A 119 -14.38 4.31 6.12
CA LEU A 119 -13.92 5.05 7.29
C LEU A 119 -13.37 4.10 8.36
N VAL A 120 -14.10 3.02 8.68
CA VAL A 120 -13.65 2.00 9.65
C VAL A 120 -12.35 1.37 9.17
N GLY A 121 -12.25 0.99 7.88
CA GLY A 121 -11.02 0.45 7.29
C GLY A 121 -9.84 1.40 7.43
N SER A 122 -10.05 2.69 7.18
CA SER A 122 -9.01 3.71 7.31
C SER A 122 -8.58 3.94 8.75
N LEU A 123 -9.50 3.93 9.71
CA LEU A 123 -9.15 4.02 11.14
C LEU A 123 -8.32 2.80 11.58
N LEU A 124 -8.69 1.61 11.12
CA LEU A 124 -7.89 0.39 11.35
C LEU A 124 -6.49 0.50 10.72
N ASN A 125 -6.39 1.07 9.53
CA ASN A 125 -5.09 1.29 8.88
C ASN A 125 -4.22 2.31 9.63
N LEU A 126 -4.78 3.41 10.13
CA LEU A 126 -4.04 4.37 10.96
C LEU A 126 -3.52 3.70 12.23
N LEU A 127 -4.36 2.91 12.90
CA LEU A 127 -3.94 2.12 14.05
C LEU A 127 -2.86 1.11 13.68
N ALA A 128 -3.00 0.43 12.55
CA ALA A 128 -2.04 -0.54 12.03
C ALA A 128 -0.67 0.11 11.75
N VAL A 129 -0.63 1.29 11.12
CA VAL A 129 0.60 2.06 10.87
C VAL A 129 1.25 2.49 12.18
N TYR A 130 0.47 2.90 13.18
CA TYR A 130 0.99 3.21 14.51
C TYR A 130 1.62 1.97 15.17
N LEU A 131 0.92 0.83 15.14
CA LEU A 131 1.44 -0.45 15.65
C LEU A 131 2.71 -0.89 14.90
N ALA A 132 2.75 -0.72 13.58
CA ALA A 132 3.92 -1.00 12.76
C ALA A 132 5.16 -0.22 13.24
N SER A 133 4.98 1.05 13.62
CA SER A 133 6.08 1.87 14.15
C SER A 133 6.65 1.36 15.48
N GLN A 134 5.83 0.72 16.31
CA GLN A 134 6.25 0.12 17.58
C GLN A 134 6.88 -1.27 17.38
N ILE A 135 6.26 -2.08 16.51
CA ILE A 135 6.73 -3.44 16.17
C ILE A 135 8.09 -3.35 15.46
N GLY A 136 8.22 -2.47 14.46
CA GLY A 136 9.45 -2.30 13.68
C GLY A 136 10.67 -1.79 14.47
N LYS A 137 10.47 -1.30 15.71
CA LYS A 137 11.59 -1.00 16.62
C LYS A 137 12.23 -2.25 17.24
N LYS A 138 11.49 -3.35 17.29
CA LYS A 138 11.90 -4.56 17.99
C LYS A 138 12.07 -5.76 17.05
N TRP A 139 11.32 -5.79 15.98
CA TRP A 139 11.18 -6.94 15.09
C TRP A 139 11.42 -6.52 13.63
N ASN A 140 12.19 -7.32 12.92
CA ASN A 140 12.46 -7.17 11.50
C ASN A 140 11.31 -7.78 10.67
N SER A 141 11.21 -7.39 9.40
CA SER A 141 10.21 -7.91 8.47
C SER A 141 10.21 -9.43 8.36
N ASN A 142 11.36 -10.09 8.40
CA ASN A 142 11.48 -11.56 8.37
C ASN A 142 10.83 -12.24 9.59
N GLN A 143 10.77 -11.57 10.74
CA GLN A 143 10.13 -12.09 11.96
C GLN A 143 8.62 -11.82 11.96
N VAL A 144 8.22 -10.67 11.40
CA VAL A 144 6.81 -10.25 11.33
C VAL A 144 6.07 -10.98 10.21
N PHE A 145 6.73 -11.27 9.10
CA PHE A 145 6.13 -11.89 7.92
C PHE A 145 5.38 -13.21 8.21
N PRO A 146 5.97 -14.23 8.85
CA PRO A 146 5.27 -15.48 9.12
C PRO A 146 4.03 -15.28 10.00
N ILE A 147 4.05 -14.33 10.92
CA ILE A 147 2.92 -13.99 11.78
C ILE A 147 1.80 -13.39 10.94
N VAL A 148 2.12 -12.43 10.07
CA VAL A 148 1.14 -11.79 9.18
C VAL A 148 0.53 -12.83 8.23
N VAL A 149 1.33 -13.73 7.66
CA VAL A 149 0.84 -14.80 6.78
C VAL A 149 -0.08 -15.76 7.54
N ALA A 150 0.31 -16.19 8.75
CA ALA A 150 -0.51 -17.06 9.58
C ALA A 150 -1.86 -16.41 9.96
N LEU A 151 -1.84 -15.14 10.38
CA LEU A 151 -3.05 -14.39 10.71
C LEU A 151 -3.93 -14.14 9.47
N THR A 152 -3.32 -13.87 8.31
CA THR A 152 -4.04 -13.77 7.04
C THR A 152 -4.70 -15.11 6.69
N GLY A 153 -3.98 -16.22 6.83
CA GLY A 153 -4.53 -17.56 6.63
C GLY A 153 -5.72 -17.85 7.56
N LEU A 154 -5.62 -17.51 8.84
CA LEU A 154 -6.72 -17.64 9.79
C LEU A 154 -7.92 -16.75 9.41
N ALA A 155 -7.66 -15.51 8.98
CA ALA A 155 -8.73 -14.63 8.51
C ALA A 155 -9.45 -15.21 7.29
N LEU A 156 -8.71 -15.84 6.36
CA LEU A 156 -9.29 -16.49 5.18
C LEU A 156 -10.24 -17.64 5.52
N LEU A 157 -10.07 -18.31 6.66
CA LEU A 157 -11.00 -19.36 7.09
C LEU A 157 -12.42 -18.82 7.34
N LEU A 158 -12.58 -17.51 7.63
CA LEU A 158 -13.91 -16.89 7.79
C LEU A 158 -14.73 -16.95 6.49
N VAL A 159 -14.10 -17.08 5.33
CA VAL A 159 -14.80 -17.23 4.04
C VAL A 159 -15.71 -18.45 4.01
N TRP A 160 -15.40 -19.50 4.77
CA TRP A 160 -16.21 -20.71 4.87
C TRP A 160 -17.61 -20.45 5.42
N LEU A 161 -17.79 -19.35 6.18
CA LEU A 161 -19.11 -18.96 6.69
C LEU A 161 -20.05 -18.47 5.57
N ARG A 162 -19.51 -18.14 4.38
CA ARG A 162 -20.24 -17.71 3.17
C ARG A 162 -21.21 -16.53 3.40
N THR A 163 -21.05 -15.78 4.48
CA THR A 163 -21.87 -14.60 4.77
C THR A 163 -21.23 -13.33 4.25
N PRO A 164 -22.00 -12.29 3.85
CA PRO A 164 -21.45 -11.00 3.42
C PRO A 164 -20.52 -10.38 4.47
N PHE A 165 -20.89 -10.51 5.75
CA PHE A 165 -20.08 -9.99 6.87
C PHE A 165 -18.73 -10.72 7.01
N ALA A 166 -18.67 -12.02 6.66
CA ALA A 166 -17.41 -12.76 6.66
C ALA A 166 -16.43 -12.17 5.63
N TYR A 167 -16.89 -11.90 4.41
CA TYR A 167 -16.05 -11.28 3.37
C TYR A 167 -15.58 -9.89 3.78
N LEU A 168 -16.46 -9.08 4.38
CA LEU A 168 -16.10 -7.77 4.91
C LEU A 168 -15.04 -7.88 6.02
N SER A 169 -15.23 -8.82 6.96
CA SER A 169 -14.27 -9.05 8.05
C SER A 169 -12.91 -9.48 7.52
N VAL A 170 -12.87 -10.38 6.52
CA VAL A 170 -11.62 -10.78 5.88
C VAL A 170 -10.94 -9.60 5.22
N TYR A 171 -11.69 -8.76 4.49
CA TYR A 171 -11.14 -7.56 3.90
C TYR A 171 -10.52 -6.63 4.95
N LEU A 172 -11.25 -6.29 6.01
CA LEU A 172 -10.77 -5.38 7.05
C LEU A 172 -9.53 -5.93 7.77
N LEU A 173 -9.54 -7.23 8.12
CA LEU A 173 -8.41 -7.87 8.78
C LEU A 173 -7.18 -7.96 7.90
N THR A 174 -7.32 -8.41 6.65
CA THR A 174 -6.19 -8.52 5.73
C THR A 174 -5.60 -7.17 5.38
N ASN A 175 -6.45 -6.14 5.21
CA ASN A 175 -6.03 -4.77 4.96
C ASN A 175 -5.23 -4.21 6.15
N ALA A 176 -5.71 -4.41 7.39
CA ALA A 176 -5.00 -3.98 8.60
C ALA A 176 -3.66 -4.71 8.77
N LEU A 177 -3.61 -6.04 8.54
CA LEU A 177 -2.38 -6.82 8.60
C LEU A 177 -1.36 -6.36 7.56
N TYR A 178 -1.81 -6.08 6.35
CA TYR A 178 -0.97 -5.52 5.30
C TYR A 178 -0.42 -4.14 5.68
N ALA A 179 -1.27 -3.27 6.24
CA ALA A 179 -0.87 -1.93 6.69
C ALA A 179 0.13 -1.96 7.86
N VAL A 180 0.11 -3.00 8.72
CA VAL A 180 1.16 -3.23 9.73
C VAL A 180 2.46 -3.65 9.06
N TYR A 181 2.40 -4.59 8.12
CA TYR A 181 3.61 -5.18 7.54
C TYR A 181 4.32 -4.24 6.56
N GLN A 182 3.57 -3.51 5.76
CA GLN A 182 4.08 -2.65 4.69
C GLN A 182 5.22 -1.70 5.12
N PRO A 183 5.08 -0.84 6.15
CA PRO A 183 6.15 0.08 6.52
C PRO A 183 7.38 -0.62 7.09
N ILE A 184 7.21 -1.76 7.77
CA ILE A 184 8.33 -2.57 8.28
C ILE A 184 9.10 -3.17 7.11
N TYR A 185 8.38 -3.75 6.15
CA TYR A 185 8.94 -4.32 4.94
C TYR A 185 9.74 -3.30 4.13
N TYR A 186 9.14 -2.14 3.83
CA TYR A 186 9.82 -1.10 3.05
C TYR A 186 11.04 -0.52 3.77
N ASN A 187 10.99 -0.38 5.09
CA ASN A 187 12.13 0.08 5.86
C ASN A 187 13.32 -0.88 5.74
N ASP A 188 13.07 -2.17 5.88
CA ASP A 188 14.11 -3.19 5.78
C ASP A 188 14.60 -3.32 4.32
N LEU A 189 13.68 -3.33 3.35
CA LEU A 189 14.03 -3.42 1.92
C LEU A 189 14.95 -2.28 1.48
N GLN A 190 14.70 -1.06 1.96
CA GLN A 190 15.56 0.09 1.67
C GLN A 190 17.00 -0.09 2.18
N GLY A 191 17.19 -0.85 3.26
CA GLY A 191 18.51 -1.19 3.78
C GLY A 191 19.28 -2.20 2.92
N TYR A 192 18.56 -3.06 2.19
CA TYR A 192 19.18 -4.10 1.34
C TYR A 192 19.46 -3.63 -0.09
N LEU A 193 18.79 -2.59 -0.55
CA LEU A 193 18.90 -2.13 -1.93
C LEU A 193 20.02 -1.10 -2.09
N PRO A 194 20.86 -1.22 -3.15
CA PRO A 194 21.84 -0.20 -3.51
C PRO A 194 21.18 1.14 -3.79
N SER A 195 21.79 2.24 -3.33
CA SER A 195 21.24 3.59 -3.49
C SER A 195 20.96 3.97 -4.94
N SER A 196 21.80 3.49 -5.87
CA SER A 196 21.74 3.80 -7.31
C SER A 196 20.48 3.26 -8.01
N VAL A 197 19.93 2.13 -7.55
CA VAL A 197 18.74 1.47 -8.16
C VAL A 197 17.55 1.40 -7.22
N ARG A 198 17.68 1.92 -6.01
CA ARG A 198 16.64 1.81 -4.95
C ARG A 198 15.28 2.30 -5.41
N ALA A 199 15.21 3.49 -6.02
CA ALA A 199 13.96 4.06 -6.51
C ALA A 199 13.29 3.16 -7.56
N THR A 200 14.06 2.64 -8.50
CA THR A 200 13.56 1.75 -9.56
C THR A 200 13.09 0.41 -8.97
N MET A 201 13.87 -0.20 -8.08
CA MET A 201 13.52 -1.49 -7.46
C MET A 201 12.29 -1.40 -6.54
N LEU A 202 12.06 -0.24 -5.90
CA LEU A 202 10.88 -0.01 -5.07
C LEU A 202 9.62 0.28 -5.89
N SER A 203 9.73 0.59 -7.18
CA SER A 203 8.61 0.88 -8.08
C SER A 203 8.13 -0.35 -8.88
N ILE A 204 8.87 -1.46 -8.81
CA ILE A 204 8.49 -2.75 -9.42
C ILE A 204 7.60 -3.54 -8.46
#